data_cb90c84b71628e08d94f6108d8b69057
#
_entry.id   cb90c84b71628e08d94f6108d8b69057
#
_cell.length_a   1.000
_cell.length_b   1.000
_cell.length_c   1.000
_cell.angle_alpha   90.00
_cell.angle_beta   90.00
_cell.angle_gamma   90.00
#
_symmetry.space_group_name_H-M   'P 1'
#
loop_
_entity.id
_entity.type
_entity.pdbx_description
1 polymer ?
#
loop_
_entity_poly.entity_id
_entity_poly.type
_entity_poly.pdbx_seq_one_letter_code
_entity_poly.pdbx_strand_id
1 'polypeptide(L)'
;MAWLHKHELYWNPRIDPCDAVSMWDVLEHMPDFPELLANVRRWAFLAVPLFQTVHHALQSRHFRPDEHCWYFTKDGLIDVMDELGWRLVEMTGIETMLGRDQIFSFAFARR
;
A
#
# COMPACT_ATOMS: atom_id res chain seq x y z
N MET A 1 18.65 4.60 10.15
CA MET A 1 18.50 3.17 10.49
C MET A 1 19.36 2.73 11.67
N ALA A 2 20.65 3.16 11.72
CA ALA A 2 21.54 2.77 12.82
C ALA A 2 21.01 3.12 14.21
N TRP A 3 20.37 4.28 14.38
CA TRP A 3 19.79 4.68 15.66
C TRP A 3 18.64 3.74 16.07
N LEU A 4 17.76 3.39 15.12
CA LEU A 4 16.63 2.50 15.38
C LEU A 4 17.09 1.11 15.79
N HIS A 5 18.11 0.57 15.14
CA HIS A 5 18.70 -0.72 15.50
C HIS A 5 19.28 -0.71 16.90
N LYS A 6 20.06 0.35 17.21
CA LYS A 6 20.70 0.51 18.53
C LYS A 6 19.69 0.53 19.67
N HIS A 7 18.48 1.07 19.45
CA HIS A 7 17.43 1.19 20.46
C HIS A 7 16.36 0.10 20.34
N GLU A 8 16.58 -0.91 19.50
CA GLU A 8 15.65 -2.02 19.27
C GLU A 8 14.26 -1.54 18.82
N LEU A 9 14.21 -0.42 18.09
CA LEU A 9 12.96 0.16 17.58
C LEU A 9 12.71 -0.18 16.12
N TYR A 10 13.66 -0.86 15.48
CA TYR A 10 13.54 -1.22 14.06
C TYR A 10 12.78 -2.53 13.91
N TRP A 11 11.73 -2.50 13.09
CA TRP A 11 11.00 -3.68 12.66
C TRP A 11 11.42 -4.05 11.24
N ASN A 12 11.81 -5.31 11.04
CA ASN A 12 12.14 -5.82 9.72
C ASN A 12 10.91 -6.53 9.15
N PRO A 13 10.21 -5.91 8.18
CA PRO A 13 8.96 -6.46 7.64
C PRO A 13 9.11 -7.80 6.95
N ARG A 14 10.31 -8.19 6.58
CA ARG A 14 10.57 -9.45 5.88
C ARG A 14 10.73 -10.63 6.84
N ILE A 15 11.01 -10.36 8.11
CA ILE A 15 11.31 -11.39 9.10
C ILE A 15 10.39 -11.32 10.31
N ASP A 16 10.06 -10.12 10.75
CA ASP A 16 9.40 -9.89 12.04
C ASP A 16 7.91 -9.64 11.86
N PRO A 17 7.03 -10.43 12.50
CA PRO A 17 5.60 -10.16 12.48
C PRO A 17 5.25 -8.91 13.29
N CYS A 18 4.18 -8.24 12.89
CA CYS A 18 3.62 -7.09 13.62
C CYS A 18 2.10 -7.12 13.52
N ASP A 19 1.43 -6.33 14.37
CA ASP A 19 -0.03 -6.29 14.38
C ASP A 19 -0.60 -5.38 13.28
N ALA A 20 0.08 -4.29 12.98
CA ALA A 20 -0.40 -3.33 11.99
C ALA A 20 0.76 -2.69 11.23
N VAL A 21 0.50 -2.29 10.00
CA VAL A 21 1.44 -1.57 9.17
C VAL A 21 0.75 -0.38 8.50
N SER A 22 1.47 0.72 8.34
CA SER A 22 1.04 1.82 7.49
C SER A 22 2.03 1.99 6.35
N MET A 23 1.51 2.16 5.14
CA MET A 23 2.30 2.25 3.92
C MET A 23 1.78 3.43 3.10
N TRP A 24 2.38 4.59 3.30
CA TRP A 24 2.00 5.82 2.60
C TRP A 24 2.92 6.03 1.40
N ASP A 25 2.38 5.81 0.19
CA ASP A 25 3.14 5.86 -1.06
C ASP A 25 4.31 4.85 -1.08
N VAL A 26 4.07 3.64 -0.59
CA VAL A 26 5.10 2.60 -0.45
C VAL A 26 4.76 1.35 -1.25
N LEU A 27 3.50 0.89 -1.19
CA LEU A 27 3.09 -0.40 -1.76
C LEU A 27 3.41 -0.51 -3.25
N GLU A 28 3.16 0.56 -4.02
CA GLU A 28 3.39 0.59 -5.45
C GLU A 28 4.86 0.47 -5.84
N HIS A 29 5.77 0.70 -4.90
CA HIS A 29 7.22 0.57 -5.10
C HIS A 29 7.77 -0.80 -4.73
N MET A 30 6.97 -1.67 -4.14
CA MET A 30 7.43 -2.94 -3.57
C MET A 30 7.01 -4.14 -4.42
N PRO A 31 7.93 -4.74 -5.18
CA PRO A 31 7.59 -5.94 -5.96
C PRO A 31 7.17 -7.12 -5.07
N ASP A 32 7.62 -7.16 -3.83
CA ASP A 32 7.40 -8.25 -2.88
C ASP A 32 6.40 -7.89 -1.77
N PHE A 33 5.46 -6.98 -2.02
CA PHE A 33 4.51 -6.57 -0.98
C PHE A 33 3.67 -7.75 -0.43
N PRO A 34 3.34 -8.80 -1.20
CA PRO A 34 2.60 -9.92 -0.63
C PRO A 34 3.33 -10.62 0.51
N GLU A 35 4.64 -10.81 0.38
CA GLU A 35 5.46 -11.42 1.43
C GLU A 35 5.52 -10.54 2.68
N LEU A 36 5.64 -9.24 2.49
CA LEU A 36 5.63 -8.30 3.60
C LEU A 36 4.31 -8.34 4.34
N LEU A 37 3.20 -8.28 3.61
CA LEU A 37 1.86 -8.28 4.21
C LEU A 37 1.56 -9.60 4.92
N ALA A 38 2.17 -10.71 4.51
CA ALA A 38 2.00 -11.99 5.18
C ALA A 38 2.45 -11.97 6.65
N ASN A 39 3.36 -11.06 7.00
CA ASN A 39 3.85 -10.89 8.37
C ASN A 39 3.02 -9.93 9.21
N VAL A 40 1.98 -9.32 8.63
CA VAL A 40 1.12 -8.38 9.33
C VAL A 40 -0.13 -9.13 9.80
N ARG A 41 -0.45 -9.03 11.11
CA ARG A 41 -1.47 -9.88 11.72
C ARG A 41 -2.89 -9.33 11.63
N ARG A 42 -3.09 -8.01 11.72
CA ARG A 42 -4.43 -7.42 11.92
C ARG A 42 -4.81 -6.34 10.96
N TRP A 43 -3.98 -5.32 10.77
CA TRP A 43 -4.34 -4.12 10.03
C TRP A 43 -3.29 -3.72 9.03
N ALA A 44 -3.75 -3.29 7.85
CA ALA A 44 -2.90 -2.63 6.86
C ALA A 44 -3.58 -1.32 6.45
N PHE A 45 -2.87 -0.22 6.63
CA PHE A 45 -3.31 1.10 6.22
C PHE A 45 -2.46 1.54 5.04
N LEU A 46 -3.10 1.80 3.90
CA LEU A 46 -2.40 2.07 2.65
C LEU A 46 -2.82 3.41 2.06
N ALA A 47 -1.88 4.13 1.45
CA ALA A 47 -2.19 5.22 0.55
C ALA A 47 -1.46 4.95 -0.76
N VAL A 48 -2.21 4.88 -1.85
CA VAL A 48 -1.68 4.55 -3.18
C VAL A 48 -2.38 5.39 -4.25
N PRO A 49 -1.69 5.67 -5.37
CA PRO A 49 -2.37 6.23 -6.55
C PRO A 49 -3.28 5.17 -7.18
N LEU A 50 -4.47 5.59 -7.59
CA LEU A 50 -5.43 4.74 -8.29
C LEU A 50 -5.63 5.22 -9.72
N PHE A 51 -5.90 4.27 -10.60
CA PHE A 51 -6.11 4.50 -12.02
C PHE A 51 -7.43 3.86 -12.44
N GLN A 52 -8.08 4.43 -13.46
CA GLN A 52 -9.33 3.90 -13.98
C GLN A 52 -9.10 2.85 -15.06
N THR A 53 -8.10 3.09 -15.93
CA THR A 53 -7.76 2.22 -17.06
C THR A 53 -6.26 2.26 -17.30
N VAL A 54 -5.77 1.36 -18.17
CA VAL A 54 -4.36 1.38 -18.62
C VAL A 54 -4.04 2.72 -19.29
N HIS A 55 -4.95 3.22 -20.13
CA HIS A 55 -4.75 4.51 -20.79
C HIS A 55 -4.61 5.65 -19.79
N HIS A 56 -5.46 5.68 -18.77
CA HIS A 56 -5.38 6.65 -17.68
C HIS A 56 -4.03 6.57 -16.97
N ALA A 57 -3.56 5.36 -16.67
CA ALA A 57 -2.27 5.16 -16.02
C ALA A 57 -1.13 5.73 -16.85
N LEU A 58 -1.11 5.46 -18.15
CA LEU A 58 -0.04 5.90 -19.05
C LEU A 58 0.03 7.43 -19.17
N GLN A 59 -1.07 8.13 -18.97
CA GLN A 59 -1.14 9.59 -19.07
C GLN A 59 -0.96 10.29 -17.72
N SER A 60 -0.95 9.54 -16.62
CA SER A 60 -0.86 10.10 -15.30
C SER A 60 0.58 10.51 -14.96
N ARG A 61 0.71 11.57 -14.13
CA ARG A 61 1.99 11.93 -13.52
C ARG A 61 2.52 10.85 -12.59
N HIS A 62 1.67 9.93 -12.16
CA HIS A 62 2.05 8.79 -11.33
C HIS A 62 2.55 7.60 -12.15
N PHE A 63 2.57 7.71 -13.47
CA PHE A 63 3.20 6.69 -14.31
C PHE A 63 4.72 6.88 -14.25
N ARG A 64 5.37 6.11 -13.40
CA ARG A 64 6.81 6.18 -13.13
C ARG A 64 7.41 4.79 -13.15
N PRO A 65 7.65 4.22 -14.34
CA PRO A 65 8.09 2.83 -14.47
C PRO A 65 9.44 2.54 -13.80
N ASP A 66 10.27 3.57 -13.58
CA ASP A 66 11.54 3.41 -12.86
C ASP A 66 11.37 3.28 -11.36
N GLU A 67 10.24 3.72 -10.81
CA GLU A 67 9.97 3.76 -9.36
C GLU A 67 8.81 2.88 -8.96
N HIS A 68 7.74 2.83 -9.77
CA HIS A 68 6.51 2.10 -9.47
C HIS A 68 6.53 0.72 -10.12
N CYS A 69 6.28 -0.32 -9.33
CA CYS A 69 6.15 -1.70 -9.80
C CYS A 69 4.69 -2.06 -10.10
N TRP A 70 3.74 -1.38 -9.47
CA TRP A 70 2.32 -1.72 -9.52
C TRP A 70 1.48 -0.49 -9.84
N TYR A 71 0.47 -0.70 -10.67
CA TYR A 71 -0.51 0.31 -11.03
C TYR A 71 -1.89 -0.29 -10.77
N PHE A 72 -2.55 0.19 -9.73
CA PHE A 72 -3.81 -0.38 -9.28
C PHE A 72 -5.02 0.40 -9.75
N THR A 73 -6.06 -0.31 -10.19
CA THR A 73 -7.41 0.23 -10.13
C THR A 73 -7.94 -0.01 -8.71
N LYS A 74 -9.03 0.69 -8.34
CA LYS A 74 -9.67 0.46 -7.04
C LYS A 74 -10.04 -1.02 -6.87
N ASP A 75 -10.76 -1.59 -7.86
CA ASP A 75 -11.23 -2.97 -7.77
C ASP A 75 -10.05 -3.96 -7.80
N GLY A 76 -9.03 -3.67 -8.59
CA GLY A 76 -7.84 -4.51 -8.65
C GLY A 76 -7.09 -4.57 -7.33
N LEU A 77 -6.95 -3.44 -6.64
CA LEU A 77 -6.32 -3.43 -5.31
C LEU A 77 -7.16 -4.22 -4.30
N ILE A 78 -8.47 -3.98 -4.28
CA ILE A 78 -9.37 -4.71 -3.36
C ILE A 78 -9.31 -6.21 -3.62
N ASP A 79 -9.31 -6.62 -4.88
CA ASP A 79 -9.27 -8.04 -5.27
C ASP A 79 -7.96 -8.72 -4.87
N VAL A 80 -6.81 -8.08 -5.12
CA VAL A 80 -5.52 -8.67 -4.74
C VAL A 80 -5.38 -8.75 -3.22
N MET A 81 -5.84 -7.73 -2.51
CA MET A 81 -5.84 -7.76 -1.04
C MET A 81 -6.75 -8.85 -0.51
N ASP A 82 -7.90 -9.05 -1.13
CA ASP A 82 -8.84 -10.13 -0.77
C ASP A 82 -8.18 -11.51 -0.92
N GLU A 83 -7.49 -11.74 -2.02
CA GLU A 83 -6.74 -12.98 -2.26
C GLU A 83 -5.65 -13.21 -1.23
N LEU A 84 -5.05 -12.13 -0.71
CA LEU A 84 -4.01 -12.19 0.31
C LEU A 84 -4.57 -12.31 1.73
N GLY A 85 -5.90 -12.40 1.88
CA GLY A 85 -6.54 -12.58 3.19
C GLY A 85 -6.94 -11.30 3.89
N TRP A 86 -7.12 -10.22 3.16
CA TRP A 86 -7.51 -8.91 3.69
C TRP A 86 -8.88 -8.49 3.20
N ARG A 87 -9.68 -7.90 4.10
CA ARG A 87 -10.96 -7.30 3.72
C ARG A 87 -10.91 -5.79 3.86
N LEU A 88 -11.52 -5.09 2.92
CA LEU A 88 -11.64 -3.64 2.99
C LEU A 88 -12.60 -3.24 4.11
N VAL A 89 -12.15 -2.34 4.98
CA VAL A 89 -12.96 -1.76 6.05
C VAL A 89 -13.38 -0.34 5.70
N GLU A 90 -12.45 0.47 5.20
CA GLU A 90 -12.70 1.86 4.86
C GLU A 90 -11.81 2.33 3.73
N MET A 91 -12.34 3.24 2.92
CA MET A 91 -11.60 3.92 1.86
C MET A 91 -11.95 5.40 1.90
N THR A 92 -10.96 6.26 1.69
CA THR A 92 -11.19 7.70 1.63
C THR A 92 -10.35 8.36 0.53
N GLY A 93 -10.91 9.39 -0.10
CA GLY A 93 -10.22 10.23 -1.08
C GLY A 93 -9.77 11.56 -0.49
N ILE A 94 -9.60 11.66 0.84
CA ILE A 94 -9.26 12.91 1.49
C ILE A 94 -7.95 13.52 0.98
N GLU A 95 -6.97 12.70 0.64
CA GLU A 95 -5.71 13.21 0.10
C GLU A 95 -5.91 13.87 -1.27
N THR A 96 -6.75 13.29 -2.12
CA THR A 96 -7.13 13.91 -3.39
C THR A 96 -7.82 15.26 -3.14
N MET A 97 -8.71 15.33 -2.16
CA MET A 97 -9.40 16.57 -1.78
C MET A 97 -8.43 17.63 -1.27
N LEU A 98 -7.31 17.21 -0.65
CA LEU A 98 -6.27 18.11 -0.14
C LEU A 98 -5.20 18.45 -1.18
N GLY A 99 -5.41 18.10 -2.44
CA GLY A 99 -4.52 18.43 -3.54
C GLY A 99 -3.52 17.35 -3.96
N ARG A 100 -3.55 16.18 -3.32
CA ARG A 100 -2.74 15.02 -3.73
C ARG A 100 -3.55 14.16 -4.71
N ASP A 101 -3.61 14.63 -5.94
CA ASP A 101 -4.43 14.04 -6.99
C ASP A 101 -4.20 12.55 -7.16
N GLN A 102 -5.28 11.78 -7.30
CA GLN A 102 -5.33 10.34 -7.52
C GLN A 102 -4.89 9.48 -6.30
N ILE A 103 -4.49 10.07 -5.20
CA ILE A 103 -4.09 9.31 -4.01
C ILE A 103 -5.31 9.02 -3.15
N PHE A 104 -5.51 7.74 -2.84
CA PHE A 104 -6.60 7.26 -2.00
C PHE A 104 -6.03 6.45 -0.84
N SER A 105 -6.71 6.53 0.29
CA SER A 105 -6.31 5.83 1.51
C SER A 105 -7.29 4.71 1.83
N PHE A 106 -6.75 3.61 2.32
CA PHE A 106 -7.49 2.39 2.60
C PHE A 106 -7.14 1.85 3.98
N ALA A 107 -8.13 1.29 4.64
CA ALA A 107 -7.93 0.47 5.82
C ALA A 107 -8.40 -0.95 5.52
N PHE A 108 -7.49 -1.89 5.61
CA PHE A 108 -7.77 -3.32 5.43
C PHE A 108 -7.59 -4.05 6.76
N ALA A 109 -8.49 -4.98 7.06
CA ALA A 109 -8.38 -5.85 8.21
C ALA A 109 -8.12 -7.29 7.75
N ARG A 110 -7.29 -8.01 8.51
CA ARG A 110 -7.06 -9.44 8.27
C ARG A 110 -8.36 -10.21 8.51
N ARG A 111 -8.65 -11.15 7.66
CA ARG A 111 -9.80 -12.06 7.81
C ARG A 111 -9.60 -13.08 8.91
#